data_a004226db1c7617d1331600d5660d705
#
_entry.id   a004226db1c7617d1331600d5660d705
#
_cell.length_a   1.000
_cell.length_b   1.000
_cell.length_c   1.000
_cell.angle_alpha   90.00
_cell.angle_beta   90.00
_cell.angle_gamma   90.00
#
_symmetry.space_group_name_H-M   'P 1'
#
loop_
_entity.id
_entity.type
_entity.pdbx_description
1 polymer ?
#
loop_
_entity_poly.entity_id
_entity_poly.type
_entity_poly.pdbx_seq_one_letter_code
_entity_poly.pdbx_strand_id
1 'polypeptide(L)'
;MIDLSTYQSLGDKKNSDFFQEFLPRVYERRVAVGLDEMVGAMAAVVIQVAHGDAVNYMAELAVMGPYRMTDSRLSETHRVFLLCSEPDFPRLIVLEPLSPAYTDEITRWNNLYPLSRANPNARYIGEVYSTKSVAAVRDALEPQNIRFVYPGDQENDFFCREHLTFTFMSDFTYNRVGYVDVDIDDLGALGLTERFTLSPDDEAKISRAAELQAERGIDGLVLGLDHMATRILAGEREDAILEYLTMVPYYFWGAYNISEMNSSTNVTRHPTVDDDKKSPARVFTANNTPSFVNSFDNLPMPTEDFVRNFGRRMHHMAFAVQDGHVATEKNVD
;
A
#
# COMPACT_ATOMS: atom_id res chain seq x y z
N MET A 1 22.83 9.18 8.82
CA MET A 1 21.87 9.46 9.93
C MET A 1 21.19 10.74 9.57
N ILE A 2 19.87 10.70 9.36
CA ILE A 2 19.09 11.90 9.01
C ILE A 2 18.96 12.74 10.27
N ASP A 3 19.31 14.02 10.19
CA ASP A 3 19.09 14.95 11.28
C ASP A 3 17.60 15.30 11.37
N LEU A 4 16.89 14.65 12.28
CA LEU A 4 15.47 14.88 12.52
C LEU A 4 15.18 16.23 13.18
N SER A 5 16.23 16.96 13.66
CA SER A 5 16.07 18.25 14.33
C SER A 5 15.52 19.34 13.41
N THR A 6 15.72 19.21 12.10
CA THR A 6 15.26 20.20 11.10
C THR A 6 13.75 20.12 10.81
N TYR A 7 13.05 19.06 11.27
CA TYR A 7 11.62 18.83 11.02
C TYR A 7 10.74 19.02 12.26
N GLN A 8 11.26 19.66 13.29
CA GLN A 8 10.55 19.79 14.56
C GLN A 8 9.53 20.91 14.55
N SER A 9 8.23 20.56 14.53
CA SER A 9 7.21 21.36 15.20
C SER A 9 7.12 20.96 16.68
N LEU A 10 6.57 21.83 17.54
CA LEU A 10 6.45 21.56 18.98
C LEU A 10 5.70 20.26 19.33
N GLY A 11 4.77 19.82 18.47
CA GLY A 11 4.05 18.54 18.62
C GLY A 11 4.88 17.32 18.23
N ASP A 12 5.87 17.49 17.37
CA ASP A 12 6.69 16.39 16.85
C ASP A 12 7.90 16.08 17.72
N LYS A 13 8.20 16.92 18.71
CA LYS A 13 9.37 16.71 19.58
C LYS A 13 9.31 15.36 20.31
N LYS A 14 8.18 14.98 20.88
CA LYS A 14 8.02 13.67 21.55
C LYS A 14 8.20 12.52 20.57
N ASN A 15 7.67 12.67 19.34
CA ASN A 15 7.81 11.68 18.30
C ASN A 15 9.24 11.58 17.81
N SER A 16 9.91 12.72 17.63
CA SER A 16 11.31 12.79 17.26
C SER A 16 12.19 12.12 18.31
N ASP A 17 11.99 12.43 19.60
CA ASP A 17 12.74 11.83 20.70
C ASP A 17 12.51 10.30 20.75
N PHE A 18 11.27 9.84 20.55
CA PHE A 18 10.93 8.42 20.46
C PHE A 18 11.67 7.73 19.30
N PHE A 19 11.59 8.30 18.09
CA PHE A 19 12.25 7.71 16.94
C PHE A 19 13.77 7.75 17.04
N GLN A 20 14.36 8.78 17.64
CA GLN A 20 15.80 8.80 17.91
C GLN A 20 16.25 7.67 18.82
N GLU A 21 15.40 7.28 19.78
CA GLU A 21 15.71 6.16 20.68
C GLU A 21 15.53 4.79 20.00
N PHE A 22 14.45 4.58 19.23
CA PHE A 22 14.04 3.24 18.77
C PHE A 22 14.51 2.91 17.36
N LEU A 23 14.63 3.88 16.45
CA LEU A 23 15.10 3.62 15.09
C LEU A 23 16.48 2.95 15.00
N PRO A 24 17.48 3.36 15.78
CA PRO A 24 18.78 2.68 15.76
C PRO A 24 18.65 1.19 16.05
N ARG A 25 17.80 0.81 16.99
CA ARG A 25 17.58 -0.60 17.36
C ARG A 25 16.94 -1.41 16.23
N VAL A 26 16.00 -0.80 15.48
CA VAL A 26 15.39 -1.45 14.31
C VAL A 26 16.44 -1.65 13.22
N TYR A 27 17.25 -0.63 12.92
CA TYR A 27 18.28 -0.71 11.89
C TYR A 27 19.40 -1.71 12.26
N GLU A 28 19.83 -1.74 13.52
CA GLU A 28 20.78 -2.72 14.02
C GLU A 28 20.25 -4.16 13.86
N ARG A 29 18.98 -4.40 14.15
CA ARG A 29 18.35 -5.72 13.95
C ARG A 29 18.29 -6.10 12.48
N ARG A 30 17.91 -5.17 11.59
CA ARG A 30 17.90 -5.42 10.15
C ARG A 30 19.27 -5.80 9.63
N VAL A 31 20.29 -5.06 10.03
CA VAL A 31 21.68 -5.38 9.68
C VAL A 31 22.09 -6.75 10.22
N ALA A 32 21.74 -7.05 11.46
CA ALA A 32 22.09 -8.32 12.10
C ALA A 32 21.52 -9.55 11.39
N VAL A 33 20.35 -9.42 10.75
CA VAL A 33 19.71 -10.50 9.97
C VAL A 33 19.95 -10.36 8.46
N GLY A 34 20.66 -9.34 8.01
CA GLY A 34 20.97 -9.09 6.60
C GLY A 34 19.76 -8.68 5.77
N LEU A 35 18.72 -8.10 6.37
CA LEU A 35 17.46 -7.78 5.68
C LEU A 35 17.65 -6.77 4.55
N ASP A 36 18.46 -5.74 4.79
CA ASP A 36 18.72 -4.66 3.81
C ASP A 36 19.41 -5.16 2.53
N GLU A 37 20.06 -6.34 2.61
CA GLU A 37 20.68 -7.01 1.45
C GLU A 37 19.76 -8.06 0.81
N MET A 38 18.80 -8.59 1.57
CA MET A 38 17.86 -9.61 1.10
C MET A 38 16.64 -9.02 0.39
N VAL A 39 16.13 -7.89 0.88
CA VAL A 39 14.90 -7.26 0.40
C VAL A 39 15.25 -6.06 -0.47
N GLY A 40 14.73 -6.05 -1.67
CA GLY A 40 14.95 -5.00 -2.65
C GLY A 40 13.81 -3.98 -2.72
N ALA A 41 13.62 -3.42 -3.92
CA ALA A 41 12.60 -2.42 -4.20
C ALA A 41 11.18 -3.00 -4.12
N MET A 42 10.20 -2.12 -3.99
CA MET A 42 8.78 -2.49 -4.10
C MET A 42 8.49 -2.95 -5.53
N ALA A 43 8.06 -4.21 -5.67
CA ALA A 43 7.74 -4.84 -6.94
C ALA A 43 6.28 -4.60 -7.33
N ALA A 44 5.36 -4.67 -6.37
CA ALA A 44 3.95 -4.48 -6.63
C ALA A 44 3.17 -3.95 -5.42
N VAL A 45 2.00 -3.41 -5.72
CA VAL A 45 0.94 -3.08 -4.74
C VAL A 45 -0.25 -3.98 -5.04
N VAL A 46 -0.86 -4.52 -3.99
CA VAL A 46 -2.01 -5.43 -4.09
C VAL A 46 -3.29 -4.72 -3.66
N ILE A 47 -4.25 -4.71 -4.56
CA ILE A 47 -5.61 -4.18 -4.35
C ILE A 47 -6.58 -5.34 -4.47
N GLN A 48 -7.50 -5.48 -3.53
CA GLN A 48 -8.63 -6.38 -3.66
C GLN A 48 -9.88 -5.58 -3.94
N VAL A 49 -10.64 -6.02 -4.94
CA VAL A 49 -11.94 -5.43 -5.30
C VAL A 49 -13.09 -6.37 -4.91
N ALA A 50 -14.30 -5.86 -4.89
CA ALA A 50 -15.48 -6.69 -4.71
C ALA A 50 -15.71 -7.59 -5.93
N HIS A 51 -16.43 -8.69 -5.73
CA HIS A 51 -16.83 -9.60 -6.81
C HIS A 51 -17.61 -8.85 -7.90
N GLY A 52 -17.12 -8.90 -9.12
CA GLY A 52 -17.71 -8.24 -10.30
C GLY A 52 -17.22 -6.81 -10.54
N ASP A 53 -16.33 -6.26 -9.71
CA ASP A 53 -15.91 -4.85 -9.79
C ASP A 53 -14.54 -4.62 -10.46
N ALA A 54 -13.80 -5.68 -10.80
CA ALA A 54 -12.43 -5.51 -11.32
C ALA A 54 -12.39 -4.66 -12.61
N VAL A 55 -13.32 -4.90 -13.53
CA VAL A 55 -13.38 -4.15 -14.80
C VAL A 55 -13.65 -2.66 -14.57
N ASN A 56 -14.56 -2.33 -13.64
CA ASN A 56 -14.86 -0.95 -13.28
C ASN A 56 -13.63 -0.27 -12.68
N TYR A 57 -12.98 -0.93 -11.73
CA TYR A 57 -11.78 -0.43 -11.08
C TYR A 57 -10.62 -0.21 -12.06
N MET A 58 -10.37 -1.19 -12.96
CA MET A 58 -9.34 -1.07 -13.99
C MET A 58 -9.66 0.04 -15.01
N ALA A 59 -10.92 0.24 -15.35
CA ALA A 59 -11.34 1.35 -16.22
C ALA A 59 -11.11 2.70 -15.53
N GLU A 60 -11.43 2.86 -14.25
CA GLU A 60 -11.11 4.07 -13.48
C GLU A 60 -9.61 4.35 -13.46
N LEU A 61 -8.79 3.33 -13.18
CA LEU A 61 -7.33 3.47 -13.22
C LEU A 61 -6.81 3.85 -14.61
N ALA A 62 -7.44 3.33 -15.67
CA ALA A 62 -7.04 3.64 -17.05
C ALA A 62 -7.38 5.07 -17.47
N VAL A 63 -8.40 5.71 -16.86
CA VAL A 63 -8.70 7.13 -17.06
C VAL A 63 -7.76 8.02 -16.26
N MET A 64 -7.53 7.67 -14.98
CA MET A 64 -6.82 8.53 -14.03
C MET A 64 -5.30 8.38 -14.08
N GLY A 65 -4.79 7.23 -14.48
CA GLY A 65 -3.39 6.88 -14.33
C GLY A 65 -2.81 6.09 -15.50
N PRO A 66 -1.52 5.75 -15.44
CA PRO A 66 -0.80 5.08 -16.52
C PRO A 66 -0.98 3.56 -16.53
N TYR A 67 -1.63 3.00 -15.51
CA TYR A 67 -1.71 1.55 -15.33
C TYR A 67 -2.60 0.89 -16.37
N ARG A 68 -2.05 -0.12 -17.04
CA ARG A 68 -2.73 -0.93 -18.07
C ARG A 68 -2.58 -2.40 -17.74
N MET A 69 -3.65 -3.16 -17.91
CA MET A 69 -3.64 -4.61 -17.72
C MET A 69 -2.72 -5.27 -18.76
N THR A 70 -1.81 -6.11 -18.31
CA THR A 70 -0.84 -6.85 -19.14
C THR A 70 -1.00 -8.35 -19.08
N ASP A 71 -1.47 -8.90 -17.96
CA ASP A 71 -1.78 -10.32 -17.80
C ASP A 71 -2.96 -10.51 -16.86
N SER A 72 -3.63 -11.67 -17.00
CA SER A 72 -4.71 -12.07 -16.12
C SER A 72 -4.75 -13.57 -15.94
N ARG A 73 -4.90 -14.02 -14.70
CA ARG A 73 -4.83 -15.43 -14.30
C ARG A 73 -5.93 -15.76 -13.30
N LEU A 74 -6.14 -17.06 -13.13
CA LEU A 74 -6.98 -17.60 -12.07
C LEU A 74 -6.11 -18.20 -10.96
N SER A 75 -6.47 -17.93 -9.73
CA SER A 75 -6.15 -18.75 -8.58
C SER A 75 -7.37 -19.63 -8.24
N GLU A 76 -7.27 -20.43 -7.17
CA GLU A 76 -8.40 -21.27 -6.73
C GLU A 76 -9.60 -20.40 -6.28
N THR A 77 -9.34 -19.20 -5.79
CA THR A 77 -10.33 -18.35 -5.14
C THR A 77 -10.54 -16.99 -5.82
N HIS A 78 -9.56 -16.53 -6.62
CA HIS A 78 -9.57 -15.17 -7.18
C HIS A 78 -9.16 -15.13 -8.65
N ARG A 79 -9.69 -14.14 -9.35
CA ARG A 79 -9.09 -13.61 -10.58
C ARG A 79 -7.96 -12.67 -10.16
N VAL A 80 -6.82 -12.79 -10.82
CA VAL A 80 -5.62 -12.01 -10.57
C VAL A 80 -5.28 -11.24 -11.83
N PHE A 81 -5.28 -9.92 -11.75
CA PHE A 81 -4.95 -9.03 -12.87
C PHE A 81 -3.65 -8.30 -12.56
N LEU A 82 -2.71 -8.35 -13.50
CA LEU A 82 -1.47 -7.59 -13.45
C LEU A 82 -1.60 -6.33 -14.29
N LEU A 83 -1.34 -5.19 -13.67
CA LEU A 83 -1.35 -3.89 -14.34
C LEU A 83 0.05 -3.26 -14.24
N CYS A 84 0.55 -2.82 -15.38
CA CYS A 84 1.85 -2.16 -15.49
C CYS A 84 1.66 -0.68 -15.88
N SER A 85 2.58 0.14 -15.39
CA SER A 85 2.82 1.52 -15.84
C SER A 85 4.22 1.59 -16.46
N GLU A 86 4.91 2.71 -16.31
CA GLU A 86 6.32 2.81 -16.69
C GLU A 86 7.18 1.75 -15.98
N PRO A 87 8.27 1.26 -16.61
CA PRO A 87 9.05 0.12 -16.10
C PRO A 87 9.57 0.28 -14.68
N ASP A 88 9.90 1.51 -14.28
CA ASP A 88 10.54 1.81 -12.99
C ASP A 88 9.55 1.96 -11.82
N PHE A 89 8.26 1.83 -12.06
CA PHE A 89 7.26 1.90 -11.01
C PHE A 89 6.75 0.50 -10.62
N PRO A 90 6.33 0.30 -9.35
CA PRO A 90 5.73 -0.95 -8.93
C PRO A 90 4.47 -1.27 -9.73
N ARG A 91 4.23 -2.55 -9.93
CA ARG A 91 3.01 -3.05 -10.58
C ARG A 91 1.81 -2.89 -9.67
N LEU A 92 0.61 -2.90 -10.23
CA LEU A 92 -0.61 -3.11 -9.47
C LEU A 92 -1.13 -4.53 -9.73
N ILE A 93 -1.39 -5.26 -8.66
CA ILE A 93 -2.07 -6.55 -8.73
C ILE A 93 -3.48 -6.34 -8.19
N VAL A 94 -4.46 -6.57 -9.02
CA VAL A 94 -5.88 -6.49 -8.65
C VAL A 94 -6.40 -7.91 -8.44
N LEU A 95 -6.92 -8.17 -7.25
CA LEU A 95 -7.54 -9.43 -6.85
C LEU A 95 -9.05 -9.26 -6.85
N GLU A 96 -9.77 -10.09 -7.61
CA GLU A 96 -11.22 -10.14 -7.60
C GLU A 96 -11.68 -11.54 -7.16
N PRO A 97 -12.48 -11.65 -6.10
CA PRO A 97 -13.01 -12.94 -5.66
C PRO A 97 -13.86 -13.60 -6.74
N LEU A 98 -13.75 -14.93 -6.89
CA LEU A 98 -14.60 -15.71 -7.77
C LEU A 98 -16.05 -15.85 -7.25
N SER A 99 -16.28 -15.55 -5.99
CA SER A 99 -17.58 -15.64 -5.33
C SER A 99 -17.89 -14.41 -4.49
N PRO A 100 -19.16 -13.94 -4.47
CA PRO A 100 -19.58 -12.85 -3.58
C PRO A 100 -19.34 -13.12 -2.10
N ALA A 101 -19.22 -14.37 -1.69
CA ALA A 101 -18.96 -14.74 -0.29
C ALA A 101 -17.64 -14.15 0.24
N TYR A 102 -16.64 -13.97 -0.61
CA TYR A 102 -15.36 -13.35 -0.24
C TYR A 102 -15.44 -11.82 -0.10
N THR A 103 -16.52 -11.18 -0.57
CA THR A 103 -16.70 -9.73 -0.43
C THR A 103 -16.77 -9.31 1.03
N ASP A 104 -17.25 -10.18 1.90
CA ASP A 104 -17.33 -9.94 3.34
C ASP A 104 -15.96 -9.70 4.00
N GLU A 105 -14.87 -10.25 3.46
CA GLU A 105 -13.53 -9.97 3.97
C GLU A 105 -13.18 -8.48 3.83
N ILE A 106 -13.54 -7.85 2.69
CA ILE A 106 -13.30 -6.42 2.47
C ILE A 106 -14.06 -5.58 3.49
N THR A 107 -15.24 -6.00 3.89
CA THR A 107 -16.11 -5.29 4.84
C THR A 107 -15.70 -5.52 6.29
N ARG A 108 -15.24 -6.73 6.62
CA ARG A 108 -14.82 -7.11 7.99
C ARG A 108 -13.57 -6.39 8.48
N TRP A 109 -12.86 -5.72 7.58
CA TRP A 109 -11.57 -5.08 7.92
C TRP A 109 -11.71 -3.74 8.63
N ASN A 110 -12.91 -3.23 8.83
CA ASN A 110 -13.13 -2.18 9.80
C ASN A 110 -13.64 -2.78 11.11
N ASN A 111 -12.73 -3.14 12.01
CA ASN A 111 -13.06 -3.71 13.32
C ASN A 111 -13.10 -2.70 14.45
N LEU A 112 -12.87 -1.42 14.16
CA LEU A 112 -12.93 -0.36 15.18
C LEU A 112 -14.37 0.03 15.50
N TYR A 113 -15.19 0.15 14.43
CA TYR A 113 -16.59 0.53 14.56
C TYR A 113 -17.45 -0.33 13.62
N PRO A 114 -18.51 -0.99 14.15
CA PRO A 114 -19.34 -1.87 13.34
C PRO A 114 -20.25 -1.15 12.33
N LEU A 115 -20.24 0.18 12.32
CA LEU A 115 -21.09 1.01 11.48
C LEU A 115 -20.28 1.83 10.48
N SER A 116 -19.55 1.19 9.57
CA SER A 116 -19.00 1.93 8.45
C SER A 116 -20.12 2.37 7.51
N ARG A 117 -20.06 3.61 7.01
CA ARG A 117 -21.11 4.22 6.18
C ARG A 117 -21.21 3.59 4.80
N ALA A 118 -20.16 3.04 4.30
CA ALA A 118 -20.11 2.35 3.01
C ALA A 118 -19.02 1.29 3.00
N ASN A 119 -19.30 0.20 2.32
CA ASN A 119 -18.28 -0.79 2.02
C ASN A 119 -17.51 -0.30 0.78
N PRO A 120 -16.22 -0.11 0.86
CA PRO A 120 -15.45 0.25 -0.34
C PRO A 120 -15.46 -0.94 -1.31
N ASN A 121 -15.68 -0.65 -2.60
CA ASN A 121 -15.62 -1.65 -3.65
C ASN A 121 -14.17 -2.11 -3.93
N ALA A 122 -13.19 -1.33 -3.50
CA ALA A 122 -11.78 -1.66 -3.62
C ALA A 122 -11.05 -1.41 -2.30
N ARG A 123 -10.07 -2.25 -2.01
CA ARG A 123 -9.24 -2.13 -0.82
C ARG A 123 -7.78 -2.42 -1.12
N TYR A 124 -6.92 -1.55 -0.64
CA TYR A 124 -5.50 -1.80 -0.55
C TYR A 124 -5.23 -2.93 0.46
N ILE A 125 -4.49 -3.95 0.02
CA ILE A 125 -4.13 -5.10 0.84
C ILE A 125 -2.73 -4.97 1.39
N GLY A 126 -1.80 -4.50 0.56
CA GLY A 126 -0.41 -4.37 0.95
C GLY A 126 0.51 -4.17 -0.23
N GLU A 127 1.78 -4.25 0.06
CA GLU A 127 2.89 -4.11 -0.87
C GLU A 127 3.74 -5.38 -0.94
N VAL A 128 4.31 -5.63 -2.11
CA VAL A 128 5.21 -6.76 -2.38
C VAL A 128 6.59 -6.21 -2.70
N TYR A 129 7.60 -6.75 -2.05
CA TYR A 129 9.01 -6.40 -2.26
C TYR A 129 9.75 -7.53 -2.97
N SER A 130 10.63 -7.18 -3.88
CA SER A 130 11.54 -8.16 -4.48
C SER A 130 12.50 -8.70 -3.41
N THR A 131 12.84 -9.99 -3.51
CA THR A 131 13.85 -10.61 -2.64
C THR A 131 14.64 -11.65 -3.42
N LYS A 132 15.77 -12.07 -2.86
CA LYS A 132 16.56 -13.18 -3.39
C LYS A 132 15.97 -14.55 -2.99
N SER A 133 15.23 -14.61 -1.87
CA SER A 133 14.60 -15.83 -1.38
C SER A 133 13.50 -15.52 -0.37
N VAL A 134 12.29 -15.93 -0.68
CA VAL A 134 11.15 -15.78 0.25
C VAL A 134 11.35 -16.59 1.54
N ALA A 135 11.99 -17.75 1.45
CA ALA A 135 12.30 -18.57 2.62
C ALA A 135 13.29 -17.87 3.56
N ALA A 136 14.37 -17.28 3.01
CA ALA A 136 15.35 -16.57 3.83
C ALA A 136 14.76 -15.36 4.55
N VAL A 137 13.83 -14.64 3.91
CA VAL A 137 13.13 -13.52 4.57
C VAL A 137 12.25 -14.02 5.72
N ARG A 138 11.51 -15.11 5.55
CA ARG A 138 10.74 -15.72 6.64
C ARG A 138 11.63 -16.09 7.81
N ASP A 139 12.72 -16.82 7.53
CA ASP A 139 13.68 -17.27 8.55
C ASP A 139 14.30 -16.11 9.34
N ALA A 140 14.48 -14.95 8.69
CA ALA A 140 15.01 -13.74 9.32
C ALA A 140 13.98 -12.98 10.17
N LEU A 141 12.70 -12.98 9.78
CA LEU A 141 11.66 -12.13 10.37
C LEU A 141 10.79 -12.86 11.41
N GLU A 142 10.55 -14.16 11.28
CA GLU A 142 9.75 -14.92 12.27
C GLU A 142 10.32 -14.85 13.70
N PRO A 143 11.64 -14.95 13.93
CA PRO A 143 12.22 -14.74 15.25
C PRO A 143 11.99 -13.34 15.84
N GLN A 144 11.60 -12.38 15.01
CA GLN A 144 11.26 -11.00 15.40
C GLN A 144 9.74 -10.81 15.62
N ASN A 145 8.99 -11.91 15.74
CA ASN A 145 7.53 -11.94 15.91
C ASN A 145 6.74 -11.45 14.68
N ILE A 146 7.33 -11.41 13.51
CA ILE A 146 6.59 -11.19 12.26
C ILE A 146 6.00 -12.52 11.81
N ARG A 147 4.68 -12.60 11.75
CA ARG A 147 3.97 -13.81 11.36
C ARG A 147 3.71 -13.82 9.87
N PHE A 148 3.97 -14.95 9.23
CA PHE A 148 3.68 -15.19 7.81
C PHE A 148 2.44 -16.05 7.63
N VAL A 149 1.79 -15.90 6.46
CA VAL A 149 0.69 -16.74 6.02
C VAL A 149 1.26 -18.04 5.47
N TYR A 150 0.73 -19.18 5.94
CA TYR A 150 1.06 -20.50 5.45
C TYR A 150 -0.15 -21.12 4.72
N PRO A 151 0.06 -22.18 3.92
CA PRO A 151 -1.03 -22.88 3.26
C PRO A 151 -2.09 -23.33 4.27
N GLY A 152 -3.35 -22.94 4.03
CA GLY A 152 -4.48 -23.26 4.89
C GLY A 152 -4.81 -22.22 5.97
N ASP A 153 -3.95 -21.22 6.21
CA ASP A 153 -4.22 -20.15 7.18
C ASP A 153 -5.26 -19.14 6.67
N GLN A 154 -5.38 -19.01 5.36
CA GLN A 154 -6.26 -18.05 4.70
C GLN A 154 -7.03 -18.73 3.56
N GLU A 155 -8.24 -18.28 3.29
CA GLU A 155 -9.02 -18.74 2.15
C GLU A 155 -8.43 -18.26 0.82
N ASN A 156 -7.79 -17.08 0.81
CA ASN A 156 -7.14 -16.55 -0.37
C ASN A 156 -5.75 -17.17 -0.55
N ASP A 157 -5.65 -18.08 -1.52
CA ASP A 157 -4.43 -18.80 -1.86
C ASP A 157 -3.34 -17.93 -2.50
N PHE A 158 -3.66 -16.72 -2.92
CA PHE A 158 -2.68 -15.77 -3.47
C PHE A 158 -1.62 -15.38 -2.46
N PHE A 159 -1.95 -15.35 -1.16
CA PHE A 159 -1.04 -14.84 -0.13
C PHE A 159 0.05 -15.82 0.32
N CYS A 160 0.02 -17.07 -0.13
CA CYS A 160 1.04 -18.05 0.18
C CYS A 160 1.29 -18.97 -1.00
N ARG A 161 2.35 -18.70 -1.76
CA ARG A 161 2.80 -19.49 -2.92
C ARG A 161 4.29 -19.80 -2.79
N GLU A 162 4.79 -20.68 -3.63
CA GLU A 162 6.20 -21.10 -3.60
C GLU A 162 7.16 -19.91 -3.68
N HIS A 163 6.88 -18.95 -4.57
CA HIS A 163 7.71 -17.79 -4.86
C HIS A 163 7.12 -16.45 -4.36
N LEU A 164 6.04 -16.50 -3.58
CA LEU A 164 5.36 -15.33 -3.06
C LEU A 164 4.84 -15.62 -1.65
N THR A 165 5.26 -14.84 -0.69
CA THR A 165 4.79 -14.97 0.69
C THR A 165 4.33 -13.62 1.24
N PHE A 166 3.35 -13.64 2.12
CA PHE A 166 2.88 -12.44 2.81
C PHE A 166 2.88 -12.62 4.32
N THR A 167 3.07 -11.53 5.03
CA THR A 167 2.80 -11.47 6.46
C THR A 167 1.29 -11.58 6.73
N PHE A 168 0.91 -11.93 7.95
CA PHE A 168 -0.44 -11.62 8.41
C PHE A 168 -0.68 -10.13 8.35
N MET A 169 -1.96 -9.75 8.36
CA MET A 169 -2.35 -8.35 8.38
C MET A 169 -1.85 -7.68 9.65
N SER A 170 -1.22 -6.52 9.51
CA SER A 170 -0.77 -5.71 10.64
C SER A 170 -1.95 -5.26 11.50
N ASP A 171 -1.83 -5.38 12.79
CA ASP A 171 -2.84 -4.88 13.73
C ASP A 171 -2.91 -3.34 13.77
N PHE A 172 -1.86 -2.66 13.28
CA PHE A 172 -1.78 -1.21 13.28
C PHE A 172 -2.25 -0.57 11.97
N THR A 173 -1.96 -1.20 10.83
CA THR A 173 -2.19 -0.60 9.51
C THR A 173 -3.25 -1.30 8.68
N TYR A 174 -3.59 -2.54 9.05
CA TYR A 174 -4.43 -3.43 8.25
C TYR A 174 -3.92 -3.63 6.83
N ASN A 175 -2.60 -3.61 6.68
CA ASN A 175 -1.89 -3.94 5.46
C ASN A 175 -1.03 -5.18 5.69
N ARG A 176 -0.70 -5.87 4.60
CA ARG A 176 0.27 -6.95 4.56
C ARG A 176 1.55 -6.47 3.92
N VAL A 177 2.65 -7.11 4.25
CA VAL A 177 3.91 -7.01 3.52
C VAL A 177 4.18 -8.34 2.85
N GLY A 178 4.38 -8.30 1.55
CA GLY A 178 4.69 -9.46 0.73
C GLY A 178 6.13 -9.45 0.22
N TYR A 179 6.64 -10.62 -0.13
CA TYR A 179 7.97 -10.81 -0.72
C TYR A 179 7.88 -11.78 -1.88
N VAL A 180 8.59 -11.48 -2.96
CA VAL A 180 8.62 -12.28 -4.18
C VAL A 180 10.06 -12.48 -4.63
N ASP A 181 10.43 -13.74 -4.98
CA ASP A 181 11.77 -14.09 -5.44
C ASP A 181 11.86 -14.52 -6.91
N VAL A 182 10.79 -14.22 -7.67
CA VAL A 182 10.75 -14.33 -9.13
C VAL A 182 10.27 -13.01 -9.73
N ASP A 183 10.32 -12.89 -11.05
CA ASP A 183 9.82 -11.71 -11.75
C ASP A 183 8.30 -11.59 -11.53
N ILE A 184 7.87 -10.47 -10.94
CA ILE A 184 6.45 -10.21 -10.68
C ILE A 184 5.64 -10.01 -11.98
N ASP A 185 6.29 -9.71 -13.10
CA ASP A 185 5.65 -9.59 -14.40
C ASP A 185 5.28 -10.96 -15.00
N ASP A 186 5.80 -12.06 -14.44
CA ASP A 186 5.40 -13.43 -14.80
C ASP A 186 4.50 -14.05 -13.72
N LEU A 187 3.20 -13.80 -13.82
CA LEU A 187 2.22 -14.44 -12.93
C LEU A 187 2.26 -15.99 -13.01
N GLY A 188 2.74 -16.55 -14.13
CA GLY A 188 2.93 -18.01 -14.28
C GLY A 188 4.02 -18.53 -13.35
N ALA A 189 5.12 -17.79 -13.17
CA ALA A 189 6.19 -18.11 -12.23
C ALA A 189 5.71 -18.11 -10.76
N LEU A 190 4.63 -17.39 -10.46
CA LEU A 190 3.95 -17.43 -9.16
C LEU A 190 3.04 -18.67 -9.00
N GLY A 191 3.02 -19.59 -9.98
CA GLY A 191 2.15 -20.78 -9.97
C GLY A 191 0.71 -20.49 -10.41
N LEU A 192 0.44 -19.32 -10.99
CA LEU A 192 -0.86 -18.97 -11.59
C LEU A 192 -0.87 -19.38 -13.06
N THR A 193 -1.09 -20.66 -13.34
CA THR A 193 -0.93 -21.22 -14.70
C THR A 193 -2.15 -21.03 -15.59
N GLU A 194 -3.35 -20.98 -15.02
CA GLU A 194 -4.59 -20.83 -15.76
C GLU A 194 -4.82 -19.38 -16.17
N ARG A 195 -4.94 -19.13 -17.48
CA ARG A 195 -5.24 -17.79 -18.00
C ARG A 195 -6.73 -17.50 -17.90
N PHE A 196 -7.02 -16.26 -17.51
CA PHE A 196 -8.37 -15.70 -17.57
C PHE A 196 -8.44 -14.68 -18.70
N THR A 197 -9.46 -14.74 -19.51
CA THR A 197 -9.70 -13.79 -20.60
C THR A 197 -10.96 -12.99 -20.30
N LEU A 198 -10.86 -11.67 -20.37
CA LEU A 198 -12.01 -10.77 -20.24
C LEU A 198 -12.99 -11.01 -21.42
N SER A 199 -14.25 -10.69 -21.20
CA SER A 199 -15.22 -10.62 -22.29
C SER A 199 -14.84 -9.46 -23.26
N PRO A 200 -15.24 -9.53 -24.55
CA PRO A 200 -15.01 -8.44 -25.49
C PRO A 200 -15.59 -7.10 -25.03
N ASP A 201 -16.72 -7.12 -24.33
CA ASP A 201 -17.37 -5.90 -23.80
C ASP A 201 -16.55 -5.29 -22.65
N ASP A 202 -15.98 -6.13 -21.78
CA ASP A 202 -15.10 -5.68 -20.68
C ASP A 202 -13.78 -5.11 -21.21
N GLU A 203 -13.18 -5.77 -22.20
CA GLU A 203 -11.98 -5.25 -22.88
C GLU A 203 -12.26 -3.92 -23.57
N ALA A 204 -13.41 -3.79 -24.26
CA ALA A 204 -13.82 -2.55 -24.91
C ALA A 204 -14.02 -1.42 -23.88
N LYS A 205 -14.57 -1.72 -22.71
CA LYS A 205 -14.76 -0.74 -21.63
C LYS A 205 -13.44 -0.18 -21.11
N ILE A 206 -12.46 -1.06 -20.83
CA ILE A 206 -11.14 -0.64 -20.36
C ILE A 206 -10.39 0.14 -21.45
N SER A 207 -10.46 -0.32 -22.71
CA SER A 207 -9.86 0.37 -23.84
C SER A 207 -10.44 1.76 -24.05
N ARG A 208 -11.77 1.89 -23.95
CA ARG A 208 -12.45 3.21 -24.06
C ARG A 208 -12.00 4.16 -22.95
N ALA A 209 -11.79 3.66 -21.74
CA ALA A 209 -11.29 4.46 -20.63
C ALA A 209 -9.86 5.01 -20.91
N ALA A 210 -8.98 4.19 -21.48
CA ALA A 210 -7.65 4.62 -21.89
C ALA A 210 -7.69 5.65 -23.05
N GLU A 211 -8.60 5.48 -24.02
CA GLU A 211 -8.83 6.48 -25.09
C GLU A 211 -9.28 7.82 -24.52
N LEU A 212 -10.16 7.83 -23.52
CA LEU A 212 -10.60 9.05 -22.86
C LEU A 212 -9.43 9.82 -22.22
N GLN A 213 -8.47 9.11 -21.63
CA GLN A 213 -7.25 9.72 -21.11
C GLN A 213 -6.47 10.45 -22.21
N ALA A 214 -6.27 9.78 -23.35
CA ALA A 214 -5.58 10.36 -24.50
C ALA A 214 -6.36 11.55 -25.11
N GLU A 215 -7.69 11.42 -25.25
CA GLU A 215 -8.55 12.51 -25.74
C GLU A 215 -8.48 13.77 -24.86
N ARG A 216 -8.27 13.60 -23.57
CA ARG A 216 -8.08 14.70 -22.60
C ARG A 216 -6.65 15.27 -22.60
N GLY A 217 -5.73 14.65 -23.32
CA GLY A 217 -4.33 15.05 -23.44
C GLY A 217 -3.56 14.93 -22.12
N ILE A 218 -3.95 13.99 -21.26
CA ILE A 218 -3.25 13.67 -20.01
C ILE A 218 -2.45 12.38 -20.11
N ASP A 219 -2.52 11.70 -21.25
CA ASP A 219 -1.71 10.52 -21.53
C ASP A 219 -0.22 10.84 -21.44
N GLY A 220 0.54 10.00 -20.71
CA GLY A 220 1.96 10.21 -20.44
C GLY A 220 2.30 11.31 -19.44
N LEU A 221 1.32 12.09 -18.93
CA LEU A 221 1.57 13.08 -17.89
C LEU A 221 1.58 12.48 -16.50
N VAL A 222 0.86 11.40 -16.28
CA VAL A 222 0.84 10.62 -15.01
C VAL A 222 1.71 9.40 -15.20
N LEU A 223 2.70 9.21 -14.33
CA LEU A 223 3.79 8.24 -14.52
C LEU A 223 3.60 6.94 -13.74
N GLY A 224 3.27 7.00 -12.48
CA GLY A 224 3.14 5.86 -11.59
C GLY A 224 3.01 6.28 -10.12
N LEU A 225 3.09 5.34 -9.21
CA LEU A 225 2.92 5.60 -7.78
C LEU A 225 4.08 6.43 -7.21
N ASP A 226 3.75 7.55 -6.58
CA ASP A 226 4.68 8.43 -5.85
C ASP A 226 4.72 8.10 -4.36
N HIS A 227 3.56 8.07 -3.73
CA HIS A 227 3.45 7.69 -2.33
C HIS A 227 2.10 7.05 -1.99
N MET A 228 2.09 6.41 -0.83
CA MET A 228 0.90 5.75 -0.30
C MET A 228 0.74 6.10 1.17
N ALA A 229 -0.42 6.62 1.55
CA ALA A 229 -0.69 7.11 2.90
C ALA A 229 -1.72 6.25 3.64
N THR A 230 -1.33 5.77 4.81
CA THR A 230 -2.17 4.99 5.73
C THR A 230 -2.61 5.85 6.90
N ARG A 231 -3.90 5.79 7.25
CA ARG A 231 -4.46 6.40 8.45
C ARG A 231 -4.45 5.39 9.59
N ILE A 232 -3.97 5.85 10.74
CA ILE A 232 -3.72 5.03 11.93
C ILE A 232 -4.37 5.71 13.14
N LEU A 233 -4.66 4.95 14.17
CA LEU A 233 -5.15 5.50 15.44
C LEU A 233 -4.10 6.39 16.10
N ALA A 234 -4.57 7.42 16.77
CA ALA A 234 -3.74 8.20 17.68
C ALA A 234 -3.13 7.28 18.76
N GLY A 235 -1.83 7.39 18.92
CA GLY A 235 -1.07 6.57 19.89
C GLY A 235 -0.53 5.24 19.37
N GLU A 236 -0.87 4.84 18.12
CA GLU A 236 -0.34 3.60 17.50
C GLU A 236 0.62 3.86 16.34
N ARG A 237 0.84 5.14 15.99
CA ARG A 237 1.63 5.52 14.84
C ARG A 237 3.09 5.06 14.92
N GLU A 238 3.67 5.21 16.07
CA GLU A 238 5.07 4.87 16.34
C GLU A 238 5.28 3.37 16.18
N ASP A 239 4.40 2.57 16.75
CA ASP A 239 4.46 1.10 16.66
C ASP A 239 4.27 0.64 15.21
N ALA A 240 3.33 1.24 14.48
CA ALA A 240 3.10 0.95 13.05
C ALA A 240 4.35 1.21 12.20
N ILE A 241 5.05 2.32 12.45
CA ILE A 241 6.26 2.68 11.72
C ILE A 241 7.41 1.73 12.06
N LEU A 242 7.61 1.41 13.34
CA LEU A 242 8.67 0.50 13.77
C LEU A 242 8.43 -0.92 13.25
N GLU A 243 7.16 -1.40 13.27
CA GLU A 243 6.79 -2.68 12.66
C GLU A 243 7.13 -2.68 11.17
N TYR A 244 6.70 -1.67 10.43
CA TYR A 244 6.96 -1.56 9.00
C TYR A 244 8.46 -1.54 8.69
N LEU A 245 9.22 -0.70 9.39
CA LEU A 245 10.67 -0.59 9.20
C LEU A 245 11.45 -1.84 9.62
N THR A 246 10.84 -2.73 10.41
CA THR A 246 11.42 -4.04 10.73
C THR A 246 11.36 -4.99 9.53
N MET A 247 10.36 -4.82 8.65
CA MET A 247 10.07 -5.74 7.54
C MET A 247 10.70 -5.34 6.20
N VAL A 248 11.06 -4.05 6.03
CA VAL A 248 11.48 -3.52 4.72
C VAL A 248 12.70 -2.60 4.84
N PRO A 249 13.50 -2.44 3.77
CA PRO A 249 14.73 -1.62 3.80
C PRO A 249 14.45 -0.11 3.75
N TYR A 250 13.26 0.33 4.09
CA TYR A 250 12.93 1.74 4.19
C TYR A 250 13.62 2.39 5.39
N TYR A 251 13.78 3.70 5.33
CA TYR A 251 14.24 4.51 6.45
C TYR A 251 13.22 5.59 6.80
N PHE A 252 13.22 6.02 8.04
CA PHE A 252 12.41 7.15 8.46
C PHE A 252 13.00 8.44 7.89
N TRP A 253 12.27 9.06 6.97
CA TRP A 253 12.73 10.27 6.29
C TRP A 253 12.43 11.52 7.09
N GLY A 254 11.24 11.60 7.70
CA GLY A 254 10.84 12.76 8.48
C GLY A 254 9.37 12.74 8.91
N ALA A 255 9.03 13.74 9.70
CA ALA A 255 7.66 13.96 10.16
C ALA A 255 7.31 15.44 10.06
N TYR A 256 6.03 15.71 9.84
CA TYR A 256 5.48 17.07 9.96
C TYR A 256 4.10 17.03 10.60
N ASN A 257 3.78 18.12 11.31
CA ASN A 257 2.56 18.26 12.05
C ASN A 257 1.70 19.36 11.43
N ILE A 258 0.42 19.06 11.24
CA ILE A 258 -0.60 20.03 10.85
C ILE A 258 -1.50 20.24 12.07
N SER A 259 -1.11 21.19 12.91
CA SER A 259 -1.76 21.44 14.22
C SER A 259 -3.26 21.75 14.08
N GLU A 260 -3.62 22.52 13.06
CA GLU A 260 -5.00 22.94 12.78
C GLU A 260 -5.90 21.75 12.43
N MET A 261 -5.30 20.66 11.93
CA MET A 261 -6.00 19.42 11.57
C MET A 261 -5.79 18.32 12.61
N ASN A 262 -5.15 18.60 13.73
CA ASN A 262 -4.75 17.60 14.72
C ASN A 262 -4.09 16.36 14.08
N SER A 263 -3.25 16.58 13.08
CA SER A 263 -2.70 15.51 12.25
C SER A 263 -1.18 15.56 12.26
N SER A 264 -0.54 14.42 12.48
CA SER A 264 0.89 14.24 12.29
C SER A 264 1.14 13.21 11.21
N THR A 265 1.96 13.59 10.25
CA THR A 265 2.32 12.79 9.09
C THR A 265 3.78 12.40 9.17
N ASN A 266 4.04 11.12 9.02
CA ASN A 266 5.37 10.55 9.09
C ASN A 266 5.68 9.82 7.79
N VAL A 267 6.84 10.11 7.22
CA VAL A 267 7.25 9.64 5.90
C VAL A 267 8.42 8.68 6.02
N THR A 268 8.28 7.53 5.41
CA THR A 268 9.38 6.58 5.21
C THR A 268 9.69 6.48 3.73
N ARG A 269 10.97 6.34 3.39
CA ARG A 269 11.45 6.26 2.01
C ARG A 269 12.36 5.06 1.82
N HIS A 270 12.38 4.55 0.60
CA HIS A 270 13.35 3.54 0.18
C HIS A 270 14.71 4.20 -0.07
N PRO A 271 15.87 3.55 0.22
CA PRO A 271 17.18 4.13 0.00
C PRO A 271 17.49 4.54 -1.45
N THR A 272 16.82 3.89 -2.42
CA THR A 272 17.03 4.14 -3.85
C THR A 272 16.03 5.14 -4.45
N VAL A 273 15.31 5.90 -3.61
CA VAL A 273 14.27 6.83 -4.09
C VAL A 273 14.82 7.91 -5.02
N ASP A 274 16.05 8.35 -4.78
CA ASP A 274 16.67 9.42 -5.56
C ASP A 274 17.20 8.92 -6.90
N ASP A 275 17.40 7.60 -7.05
CA ASP A 275 18.04 7.04 -8.23
C ASP A 275 17.06 6.78 -9.38
N ASP A 276 15.81 6.33 -9.14
CA ASP A 276 14.90 5.96 -10.22
C ASP A 276 13.40 5.86 -9.83
N LYS A 277 12.99 6.42 -8.73
CA LYS A 277 11.58 6.43 -8.30
C LYS A 277 10.93 5.04 -8.14
N LYS A 278 11.73 4.00 -7.93
CA LYS A 278 11.29 2.59 -7.97
C LYS A 278 10.44 2.15 -6.79
N SER A 279 10.48 2.92 -5.69
CA SER A 279 9.73 2.54 -4.48
C SER A 279 9.02 3.74 -3.91
N PRO A 280 7.68 3.78 -4.02
CA PRO A 280 6.87 4.87 -3.49
C PRO A 280 7.14 5.11 -2.01
N ALA A 281 7.08 6.35 -1.57
CA ALA A 281 7.15 6.64 -0.15
C ALA A 281 5.95 6.03 0.59
N ARG A 282 6.19 5.50 1.80
CA ARG A 282 5.12 5.06 2.70
C ARG A 282 4.91 6.12 3.76
N VAL A 283 3.68 6.56 3.87
CA VAL A 283 3.26 7.66 4.73
C VAL A 283 2.29 7.13 5.78
N PHE A 284 2.55 7.48 7.03
CA PHE A 284 1.73 7.08 8.17
C PHE A 284 1.20 8.34 8.84
N THR A 285 -0.13 8.47 8.91
CA THR A 285 -0.77 9.66 9.47
C THR A 285 -1.73 9.25 10.58
N ALA A 286 -1.59 9.91 11.72
CA ALA A 286 -2.48 9.77 12.88
C ALA A 286 -2.83 11.13 13.46
N ASN A 287 -3.89 11.20 14.24
CA ASN A 287 -4.12 12.35 15.08
C ASN A 287 -3.03 12.45 16.16
N ASN A 288 -2.63 13.66 16.52
CA ASN A 288 -1.71 13.89 17.64
C ASN A 288 -2.33 13.51 18.97
N THR A 289 -3.62 13.80 19.12
CA THR A 289 -4.41 13.47 20.30
C THR A 289 -5.77 12.92 19.87
N PRO A 290 -6.33 11.96 20.62
CA PRO A 290 -7.69 11.50 20.39
C PRO A 290 -8.68 12.66 20.53
N SER A 291 -9.58 12.85 19.57
CA SER A 291 -10.48 14.02 19.56
C SER A 291 -11.53 14.00 20.67
N PHE A 292 -11.84 12.85 21.24
CA PHE A 292 -12.75 12.75 22.39
C PHE A 292 -12.15 13.30 23.70
N VAL A 293 -10.84 13.57 23.74
CA VAL A 293 -10.16 14.18 24.90
C VAL A 293 -10.26 15.70 24.87
N ASN A 294 -10.50 16.28 23.72
CA ASN A 294 -10.53 17.72 23.51
C ASN A 294 -11.96 18.20 23.28
N SER A 295 -12.59 18.69 24.34
CA SER A 295 -13.70 19.63 24.42
C SER A 295 -14.76 19.73 23.30
N PHE A 296 -15.91 20.24 23.65
CA PHE A 296 -17.13 20.45 22.87
C PHE A 296 -16.97 21.14 21.50
N ASP A 297 -15.84 21.77 21.23
CA ASP A 297 -15.61 22.54 20.01
C ASP A 297 -14.88 21.75 18.91
N ASN A 298 -14.41 20.55 19.21
CA ASN A 298 -13.62 19.77 18.26
C ASN A 298 -14.47 18.73 17.54
N LEU A 299 -14.89 19.11 16.36
CA LEU A 299 -15.33 18.13 15.35
C LEU A 299 -14.18 17.13 15.09
N PRO A 300 -14.50 15.87 14.84
CA PRO A 300 -13.47 14.92 14.42
C PRO A 300 -12.78 15.49 13.17
N MET A 301 -11.46 15.63 13.26
CA MET A 301 -10.66 16.12 12.14
C MET A 301 -10.55 15.03 11.06
N PRO A 302 -10.17 15.36 9.81
CA PRO A 302 -10.25 14.45 8.67
C PRO A 302 -9.59 13.08 8.89
N THR A 303 -8.47 13.04 9.62
CA THR A 303 -7.76 11.77 9.91
C THR A 303 -8.60 10.87 10.82
N GLU A 304 -9.16 11.40 11.87
CA GLU A 304 -9.98 10.62 12.79
C GLU A 304 -11.33 10.26 12.18
N ASP A 305 -11.95 11.18 11.44
CA ASP A 305 -13.20 10.91 10.74
C ASP A 305 -13.02 9.73 9.75
N PHE A 306 -11.90 9.71 9.03
CA PHE A 306 -11.58 8.56 8.17
C PHE A 306 -11.43 7.26 8.97
N VAL A 307 -10.66 7.27 10.06
CA VAL A 307 -10.44 6.06 10.87
C VAL A 307 -11.75 5.58 11.51
N ARG A 308 -12.62 6.48 11.95
CA ARG A 308 -13.94 6.13 12.47
C ARG A 308 -14.84 5.48 11.41
N ASN A 309 -14.83 5.99 10.19
CA ASN A 309 -15.70 5.49 9.12
C ASN A 309 -15.16 4.23 8.44
N PHE A 310 -13.84 4.12 8.31
CA PHE A 310 -13.20 3.10 7.46
C PHE A 310 -12.20 2.20 8.19
N GLY A 311 -11.87 2.49 9.44
CA GLY A 311 -10.84 1.79 10.19
C GLY A 311 -9.41 2.24 9.83
N ARG A 312 -8.43 1.60 10.45
CA ARG A 312 -7.02 1.77 10.13
C ARG A 312 -6.75 1.19 8.76
N ARG A 313 -6.35 2.01 7.79
CA ARG A 313 -6.04 1.52 6.44
C ARG A 313 -5.42 2.57 5.54
N MET A 314 -5.07 2.14 4.33
CA MET A 314 -4.73 3.02 3.24
C MET A 314 -5.84 4.05 3.00
N HIS A 315 -5.45 5.32 3.00
CA HIS A 315 -6.33 6.44 2.72
C HIS A 315 -6.25 6.85 1.25
N HIS A 316 -5.03 6.99 0.72
CA HIS A 316 -4.83 7.32 -0.68
C HIS A 316 -3.51 6.77 -1.23
N MET A 317 -3.49 6.62 -2.54
CA MET A 317 -2.31 6.43 -3.36
C MET A 317 -2.16 7.66 -4.24
N ALA A 318 -0.99 8.27 -4.25
CA ALA A 318 -0.67 9.40 -5.11
C ALA A 318 0.18 8.96 -6.29
N PHE A 319 -0.02 9.61 -7.42
CA PHE A 319 0.74 9.36 -8.64
C PHE A 319 1.74 10.47 -8.90
N ALA A 320 2.94 10.11 -9.34
CA ALA A 320 3.91 11.04 -9.86
C ALA A 320 3.42 11.62 -11.19
N VAL A 321 3.67 12.90 -11.43
CA VAL A 321 3.34 13.58 -12.67
C VAL A 321 4.59 14.17 -13.32
N GLN A 322 4.64 14.19 -14.64
CA GLN A 322 5.78 14.67 -15.39
C GLN A 322 5.99 16.19 -15.24
N ASP A 323 4.89 16.95 -15.31
CA ASP A 323 4.84 18.39 -15.05
C ASP A 323 3.66 18.67 -14.12
N GLY A 324 3.97 18.94 -12.84
CA GLY A 324 2.96 19.07 -11.80
C GLY A 324 1.89 20.13 -12.09
N HIS A 325 2.25 21.21 -12.77
CA HIS A 325 1.31 22.27 -13.10
C HIS A 325 0.34 21.83 -14.22
N VAL A 326 0.89 21.37 -15.35
CA VAL A 326 0.08 21.00 -16.52
C VAL A 326 -0.80 19.78 -16.23
N ALA A 327 -0.26 18.77 -15.53
CA ALA A 327 -1.02 17.58 -15.21
C ALA A 327 -2.17 17.88 -14.23
N THR A 328 -1.94 18.76 -13.23
CA THR A 328 -2.98 19.10 -12.25
C THR A 328 -4.11 19.90 -12.90
N GLU A 329 -3.80 20.86 -13.76
CA GLU A 329 -4.81 21.64 -14.48
C GLU A 329 -5.69 20.77 -15.38
N LYS A 330 -5.11 19.79 -16.07
CA LYS A 330 -5.86 18.89 -16.99
C LYS A 330 -6.66 17.81 -16.26
N ASN A 331 -6.31 17.46 -15.04
CA ASN A 331 -7.03 16.46 -14.25
C ASN A 331 -8.22 17.03 -13.50
N VAL A 332 -8.37 18.34 -13.42
CA VAL A 332 -9.47 19.03 -12.71
C VAL A 332 -10.70 19.25 -13.60
N ASP A 333 -10.55 19.18 -14.91
CA ASP A 333 -11.64 19.29 -15.88
C ASP A 333 -12.26 17.91 -16.22
#